data_79828c7d35b75eb31f41b28cee46e885
#
_entry.id   79828c7d35b75eb31f41b28cee46e885
#
_cell.length_a   1.000
_cell.length_b   1.000
_cell.length_c   1.000
_cell.angle_alpha   90.00
_cell.angle_beta   90.00
_cell.angle_gamma   90.00
#
_symmetry.space_group_name_H-M   'P 1'
#
loop_
_entity.id
_entity.type
_entity.pdbx_description
1 polymer ?
#
loop_
_entity_poly.entity_id
_entity_poly.type
_entity_poly.pdbx_seq_one_letter_code
_entity_poly.pdbx_strand_id
1 'polypeptide(L)'
;MMRAGKMLVVFLDLEGVLIPEIWVGLAEVTRIEELKLTTQDISDYDELMKHRLKICGLHNLTLKDIHKVVKNIEPLDGALEFLTWLREKNEVVILSDTYREFINPLLHKLLYPTVLCHSLKLDENCRIVDYCLRMKDQKRFAVKAFNELKYHSIAVGDSYNDINMLKEANQGILFRTTVKI
;
A
#
# COMPACT_ATOMS: atom_id res chain seq x y z
N MET A 1 33.32 -25.20 0.36
CA MET A 1 31.86 -25.32 0.42
C MET A 1 31.28 -23.93 0.77
N MET A 2 30.84 -23.13 -0.21
CA MET A 2 30.20 -21.86 0.07
C MET A 2 28.90 -22.15 0.83
N ARG A 3 28.75 -21.58 2.04
CA ARG A 3 27.44 -21.58 2.70
C ARG A 3 26.49 -20.85 1.76
N ALA A 4 25.46 -21.54 1.25
CA ALA A 4 24.38 -20.89 0.52
C ALA A 4 23.81 -19.81 1.44
N GLY A 5 24.03 -18.54 1.07
CA GLY A 5 23.44 -17.42 1.80
C GLY A 5 21.93 -17.58 1.79
N LYS A 6 21.26 -17.28 2.88
CA LYS A 6 19.79 -17.24 2.90
C LYS A 6 19.33 -16.25 1.84
N MET A 7 18.42 -16.66 0.97
CA MET A 7 17.78 -15.76 0.02
C MET A 7 17.02 -14.68 0.80
N LEU A 8 17.23 -13.43 0.44
CA LEU A 8 16.61 -12.28 1.09
C LEU A 8 15.38 -11.83 0.31
N VAL A 9 14.28 -11.56 1.01
CA VAL A 9 13.12 -10.88 0.48
C VAL A 9 12.85 -9.61 1.30
N VAL A 10 12.60 -8.51 0.61
CA VAL A 10 12.25 -7.23 1.23
C VAL A 10 10.79 -6.92 0.92
N PHE A 11 10.02 -6.70 1.98
CA PHE A 11 8.63 -6.25 1.90
C PHE A 11 8.57 -4.76 2.20
N LEU A 12 7.94 -4.01 1.32
CA LEU A 12 7.75 -2.57 1.48
C LEU A 12 6.26 -2.27 1.52
N ASP A 13 5.83 -1.41 2.44
CA ASP A 13 4.55 -0.73 2.24
C ASP A 13 4.66 0.23 1.04
N LEU A 14 3.54 0.64 0.50
CA LEU A 14 3.47 1.53 -0.66
C LEU A 14 3.30 2.99 -0.24
N GLU A 15 2.17 3.30 0.39
CA GLU A 15 1.81 4.65 0.82
C GLU A 15 2.61 5.00 2.10
N GLY A 16 3.17 6.20 2.18
CA GLY A 16 4.08 6.61 3.26
C GLY A 16 5.53 6.12 3.12
N VAL A 17 5.78 5.07 2.33
CA VAL A 17 7.12 4.50 2.11
C VAL A 17 7.66 4.81 0.72
N LEU A 18 6.89 4.57 -0.32
CA LEU A 18 7.31 4.78 -1.72
C LEU A 18 6.58 5.94 -2.40
N ILE A 19 5.34 6.19 -2.01
CA ILE A 19 4.48 7.26 -2.56
C ILE A 19 3.75 7.98 -1.42
N PRO A 20 3.25 9.20 -1.65
CA PRO A 20 2.31 9.86 -0.74
C PRO A 20 0.98 9.10 -0.61
N GLU A 21 0.23 9.41 0.45
CA GLU A 21 -1.12 8.88 0.70
C GLU A 21 -2.11 9.26 -0.41
N ILE A 22 -2.69 8.27 -1.08
CA ILE A 22 -3.61 8.47 -2.21
C ILE A 22 -4.89 9.19 -1.77
N TRP A 23 -5.47 8.78 -0.63
CA TRP A 23 -6.71 9.37 -0.15
C TRP A 23 -6.54 10.83 0.29
N VAL A 24 -5.40 11.17 0.87
CA VAL A 24 -5.05 12.56 1.20
C VAL A 24 -4.92 13.38 -0.07
N GLY A 25 -4.20 12.88 -1.07
CA GLY A 25 -4.09 13.54 -2.37
C GLY A 25 -5.44 13.71 -3.07
N LEU A 26 -6.34 12.71 -2.96
CA LEU A 26 -7.69 12.82 -3.49
C LEU A 26 -8.50 13.90 -2.78
N ALA A 27 -8.43 13.97 -1.46
CA ALA A 27 -9.10 15.00 -0.66
C ALA A 27 -8.66 16.42 -1.05
N GLU A 28 -7.36 16.62 -1.23
CA GLU A 28 -6.78 17.91 -1.63
C GLU A 28 -7.27 18.37 -3.01
N VAL A 29 -7.26 17.48 -4.00
CA VAL A 29 -7.67 17.81 -5.37
C VAL A 29 -9.19 18.02 -5.47
N THR A 30 -9.97 17.19 -4.77
CA THR A 30 -11.45 17.26 -4.80
C THR A 30 -12.02 18.29 -3.82
N ARG A 31 -11.20 18.75 -2.85
CA ARG A 31 -11.63 19.60 -1.72
C ARG A 31 -12.68 18.95 -0.83
N ILE A 32 -12.63 17.61 -0.72
CA ILE A 32 -13.51 16.82 0.13
C ILE A 32 -12.70 16.40 1.36
N GLU A 33 -12.77 17.21 2.42
CA GLU A 33 -11.92 17.02 3.62
C GLU A 33 -12.18 15.67 4.32
N GLU A 34 -13.41 15.15 4.25
CA GLU A 34 -13.80 13.88 4.85
C GLU A 34 -13.00 12.67 4.31
N LEU A 35 -12.39 12.79 3.12
CA LEU A 35 -11.52 11.75 2.55
C LEU A 35 -10.12 11.72 3.19
N LYS A 36 -9.71 12.75 3.94
CA LYS A 36 -8.42 12.79 4.66
C LYS A 36 -8.35 11.87 5.86
N LEU A 37 -9.49 11.40 6.36
CA LEU A 37 -9.52 10.49 7.50
C LEU A 37 -8.69 9.24 7.20
N THR A 38 -7.90 8.83 8.19
CA THR A 38 -6.99 7.69 8.13
C THR A 38 -7.30 6.67 9.23
N THR A 39 -6.55 5.60 9.31
CA THR A 39 -6.65 4.61 10.41
C THR A 39 -6.28 5.19 11.78
N GLN A 40 -5.71 6.40 11.84
CA GLN A 40 -5.49 7.13 13.09
C GLN A 40 -6.78 7.75 13.61
N ASP A 41 -7.71 8.10 12.73
CA ASP A 41 -8.99 8.73 13.07
C ASP A 41 -10.09 7.67 13.25
N ILE A 42 -10.13 6.66 12.38
CA ILE A 42 -11.05 5.52 12.41
C ILE A 42 -10.20 4.26 12.38
N SER A 43 -9.96 3.66 13.55
CA SER A 43 -9.04 2.53 13.71
C SER A 43 -9.49 1.24 13.03
N ASP A 44 -10.81 1.06 12.85
CA ASP A 44 -11.35 -0.07 12.09
C ASP A 44 -11.29 0.22 10.59
N TYR A 45 -10.53 -0.58 9.86
CA TYR A 45 -10.34 -0.42 8.42
C TYR A 45 -11.66 -0.57 7.63
N ASP A 46 -12.55 -1.47 8.05
CA ASP A 46 -13.83 -1.69 7.38
C ASP A 46 -14.75 -0.48 7.56
N GLU A 47 -14.81 0.09 8.77
CA GLU A 47 -15.54 1.35 9.03
C GLU A 47 -14.99 2.51 8.22
N LEU A 48 -13.66 2.68 8.19
CA LEU A 48 -13.00 3.72 7.40
C LEU A 48 -13.34 3.59 5.91
N MET A 49 -13.28 2.38 5.36
CA MET A 49 -13.60 2.17 3.94
C MET A 49 -15.07 2.39 3.62
N LYS A 50 -15.99 1.94 4.47
CA LYS A 50 -17.42 2.24 4.32
C LYS A 50 -17.70 3.74 4.34
N HIS A 51 -17.01 4.48 5.22
CA HIS A 51 -17.08 5.94 5.25
C HIS A 51 -16.62 6.54 3.92
N ARG A 52 -15.42 6.16 3.44
CA ARG A 52 -14.85 6.64 2.17
C ARG A 52 -15.76 6.34 0.97
N LEU A 53 -16.32 5.12 0.88
CA LEU A 53 -17.25 4.74 -0.18
C LEU A 53 -18.53 5.59 -0.15
N LYS A 54 -19.07 5.84 1.04
CA LYS A 54 -20.23 6.72 1.21
C LYS A 54 -19.92 8.14 0.70
N ILE A 55 -18.79 8.70 1.05
CA ILE A 55 -18.37 10.03 0.59
C ILE A 55 -18.17 10.04 -0.93
N CYS A 56 -17.51 9.04 -1.51
CA CYS A 56 -17.38 8.91 -2.95
C CYS A 56 -18.73 8.88 -3.65
N GLY A 57 -19.71 8.15 -3.10
CA GLY A 57 -21.07 8.10 -3.62
C GLY A 57 -21.80 9.45 -3.54
N LEU A 58 -21.72 10.15 -2.41
CA LEU A 58 -22.35 11.47 -2.22
C LEU A 58 -21.81 12.51 -3.22
N HIS A 59 -20.53 12.46 -3.53
CA HIS A 59 -19.88 13.39 -4.45
C HIS A 59 -19.79 12.85 -5.89
N ASN A 60 -20.43 11.71 -6.20
CA ASN A 60 -20.40 11.07 -7.52
C ASN A 60 -18.96 10.83 -8.04
N LEU A 61 -18.00 10.60 -7.16
CA LEU A 61 -16.62 10.29 -7.56
C LEU A 61 -16.56 8.91 -8.23
N THR A 62 -15.89 8.87 -9.36
CA THR A 62 -15.64 7.65 -10.12
C THR A 62 -14.17 7.23 -10.04
N LEU A 63 -13.86 6.00 -10.43
CA LEU A 63 -12.48 5.56 -10.58
C LEU A 63 -11.68 6.46 -11.54
N LYS A 64 -12.34 7.04 -12.56
CA LYS A 64 -11.70 7.97 -13.48
C LYS A 64 -11.22 9.26 -12.80
N ASP A 65 -11.97 9.75 -11.81
CA ASP A 65 -11.58 10.93 -11.05
C ASP A 65 -10.39 10.63 -10.13
N ILE A 66 -10.41 9.47 -9.50
CA ILE A 66 -9.28 8.99 -8.70
C ILE A 66 -8.03 8.81 -9.59
N HIS A 67 -8.16 8.25 -10.78
CA HIS A 67 -7.04 8.12 -11.72
C HIS A 67 -6.43 9.45 -12.15
N LYS A 68 -7.23 10.54 -12.25
CA LYS A 68 -6.67 11.88 -12.53
C LYS A 68 -5.71 12.34 -11.42
N VAL A 69 -6.05 12.01 -10.17
CA VAL A 69 -5.18 12.33 -9.02
C VAL A 69 -3.95 11.41 -9.02
N VAL A 70 -4.18 10.09 -9.06
CA VAL A 70 -3.11 9.08 -8.95
C VAL A 70 -2.06 9.21 -10.06
N LYS A 71 -2.44 9.59 -11.27
CA LYS A 71 -1.49 9.85 -12.38
C LYS A 71 -0.49 10.97 -12.07
N ASN A 72 -0.87 11.92 -11.21
CA ASN A 72 -0.03 13.04 -10.81
C ASN A 72 0.78 12.78 -9.54
N ILE A 73 0.56 11.65 -8.87
CA ILE A 73 1.38 11.24 -7.74
C ILE A 73 2.77 10.88 -8.27
N GLU A 74 3.81 11.47 -7.69
CA GLU A 74 5.20 11.10 -7.92
C GLU A 74 5.71 10.24 -6.75
N PRO A 75 6.64 9.31 -7.01
CA PRO A 75 7.34 8.63 -5.94
C PRO A 75 7.99 9.62 -4.98
N LEU A 76 8.09 9.26 -3.71
CA LEU A 76 8.82 10.06 -2.72
C LEU A 76 10.28 10.20 -3.13
N ASP A 77 10.92 11.29 -2.69
CA ASP A 77 12.33 11.57 -3.00
C ASP A 77 13.23 10.38 -2.62
N GLY A 78 13.96 9.87 -3.61
CA GLY A 78 14.83 8.70 -3.47
C GLY A 78 14.13 7.35 -3.51
N ALA A 79 12.79 7.29 -3.57
CA ALA A 79 12.05 6.03 -3.52
C ALA A 79 12.32 5.13 -4.74
N LEU A 80 12.39 5.72 -5.94
CA LEU A 80 12.64 4.96 -7.16
C LEU A 80 14.07 4.40 -7.20
N GLU A 81 15.05 5.22 -6.83
CA GLU A 81 16.46 4.82 -6.73
C GLU A 81 16.64 3.70 -5.70
N PHE A 82 16.00 3.84 -4.53
CA PHE A 82 16.01 2.84 -3.48
C PHE A 82 15.38 1.52 -3.92
N LEU A 83 14.20 1.58 -4.53
CA LEU A 83 13.51 0.40 -5.06
C LEU A 83 14.34 -0.31 -6.13
N THR A 84 14.95 0.45 -7.04
CA THR A 84 15.84 -0.08 -8.09
C THR A 84 17.04 -0.78 -7.48
N TRP A 85 17.73 -0.11 -6.56
CA TRP A 85 18.88 -0.68 -5.86
C TRP A 85 18.55 -1.97 -5.08
N LEU A 86 17.37 -2.01 -4.41
CA LEU A 86 16.93 -3.22 -3.72
C LEU A 86 16.72 -4.39 -4.69
N ARG A 87 16.05 -4.13 -5.82
CA ARG A 87 15.70 -5.16 -6.82
C ARG A 87 16.89 -5.72 -7.57
N GLU A 88 18.01 -5.02 -7.61
CA GLU A 88 19.25 -5.55 -8.20
C GLU A 88 19.83 -6.75 -7.43
N LYS A 89 19.53 -6.86 -6.14
CA LYS A 89 20.21 -7.81 -5.23
C LYS A 89 19.26 -8.71 -4.45
N ASN A 90 17.97 -8.37 -4.40
CA ASN A 90 17.00 -9.04 -3.54
C ASN A 90 15.66 -9.21 -4.25
N GLU A 91 14.88 -10.17 -3.77
CA GLU A 91 13.45 -10.21 -4.09
C GLU A 91 12.74 -9.06 -3.36
N VAL A 92 11.90 -8.32 -4.07
CA VAL A 92 11.14 -7.20 -3.48
C VAL A 92 9.67 -7.35 -3.78
N VAL A 93 8.84 -7.29 -2.74
CA VAL A 93 7.38 -7.36 -2.84
C VAL A 93 6.79 -6.17 -2.10
N ILE A 94 5.94 -5.42 -2.77
CA ILE A 94 5.16 -4.34 -2.15
C ILE A 94 3.89 -4.96 -1.58
N LEU A 95 3.62 -4.68 -0.30
CA LEU A 95 2.43 -5.10 0.43
C LEU A 95 1.64 -3.86 0.83
N SER A 96 0.45 -3.66 0.26
CA SER A 96 -0.33 -2.45 0.49
C SER A 96 -1.80 -2.76 0.75
N ASP A 97 -2.44 -1.98 1.62
CA ASP A 97 -3.88 -2.04 1.86
C ASP A 97 -4.68 -1.15 0.89
N THR A 98 -4.01 -0.63 -0.13
CA THR A 98 -4.64 0.05 -1.27
C THR A 98 -5.32 -0.93 -2.25
N TYR A 99 -5.80 -0.42 -3.37
CA TYR A 99 -6.54 -1.18 -4.37
C TYR A 99 -5.81 -1.21 -5.71
N ARG A 100 -5.83 -2.37 -6.38
CA ARG A 100 -5.21 -2.56 -7.69
C ARG A 100 -5.69 -1.51 -8.69
N GLU A 101 -6.99 -1.23 -8.68
CA GLU A 101 -7.61 -0.28 -9.59
C GLU A 101 -7.08 1.14 -9.37
N PHE A 102 -6.76 1.53 -8.13
CA PHE A 102 -6.18 2.84 -7.84
C PHE A 102 -4.77 2.97 -8.39
N ILE A 103 -3.92 2.00 -8.09
CA ILE A 103 -2.47 2.12 -8.33
C ILE A 103 -2.04 1.79 -9.76
N ASN A 104 -2.88 1.13 -10.57
CA ASN A 104 -2.51 0.76 -11.94
C ASN A 104 -1.89 1.91 -12.76
N PRO A 105 -2.44 3.16 -12.73
CA PRO A 105 -1.84 4.27 -13.47
C PRO A 105 -0.46 4.70 -12.97
N LEU A 106 -0.10 4.33 -11.75
CA LEU A 106 1.14 4.72 -11.07
C LEU A 106 2.26 3.69 -11.24
N LEU A 107 1.93 2.41 -11.46
CA LEU A 107 2.90 1.31 -11.41
C LEU A 107 4.08 1.49 -12.36
N HIS A 108 3.90 2.16 -13.51
CA HIS A 108 4.99 2.43 -14.45
C HIS A 108 6.07 3.33 -13.85
N LYS A 109 5.72 4.28 -12.95
CA LYS A 109 6.67 5.16 -12.27
C LYS A 109 7.55 4.41 -11.26
N LEU A 110 7.08 3.25 -10.80
CA LEU A 110 7.82 2.33 -9.93
C LEU A 110 8.43 1.14 -10.69
N LEU A 111 8.49 1.21 -12.03
CA LEU A 111 9.02 0.17 -12.91
C LEU A 111 8.31 -1.19 -12.72
N TYR A 112 6.97 -1.17 -12.61
CA TYR A 112 6.11 -2.34 -12.50
C TYR A 112 6.56 -3.36 -11.44
N PRO A 113 6.60 -2.98 -10.16
CA PRO A 113 6.98 -3.90 -9.09
C PRO A 113 5.91 -4.97 -8.87
N THR A 114 6.28 -6.05 -8.19
CA THR A 114 5.30 -6.99 -7.64
C THR A 114 4.55 -6.32 -6.50
N VAL A 115 3.22 -6.19 -6.63
CA VAL A 115 2.36 -5.59 -5.60
C VAL A 115 1.25 -6.55 -5.21
N LEU A 116 1.13 -6.85 -3.93
CA LEU A 116 0.01 -7.55 -3.33
C LEU A 116 -0.86 -6.53 -2.60
N CYS A 117 -2.09 -6.36 -3.07
CA CYS A 117 -3.05 -5.39 -2.54
C CYS A 117 -4.48 -5.92 -2.67
N HIS A 118 -5.46 -5.10 -2.34
CA HIS A 118 -6.89 -5.40 -2.47
C HIS A 118 -7.43 -5.06 -3.86
N SER A 119 -8.72 -5.24 -4.07
CA SER A 119 -9.42 -4.88 -5.30
C SER A 119 -10.75 -4.20 -5.00
N LEU A 120 -11.23 -3.41 -5.95
CA LEU A 120 -12.53 -2.74 -5.90
C LEU A 120 -13.57 -3.49 -6.72
N LYS A 121 -14.83 -3.32 -6.36
CA LYS A 121 -15.97 -3.64 -7.23
C LYS A 121 -16.49 -2.35 -7.85
N LEU A 122 -16.63 -2.34 -9.14
CA LEU A 122 -17.09 -1.18 -9.92
C LEU A 122 -18.40 -1.52 -10.62
N ASP A 123 -19.26 -0.51 -10.76
CA ASP A 123 -20.42 -0.59 -11.64
C ASP A 123 -20.06 -0.27 -13.11
N GLU A 124 -21.04 -0.34 -14.00
CA GLU A 124 -20.90 -0.05 -15.44
C GLU A 124 -20.44 1.39 -15.72
N ASN A 125 -20.64 2.31 -14.80
CA ASN A 125 -20.25 3.71 -14.88
C ASN A 125 -18.89 4.00 -14.21
N CYS A 126 -18.13 2.95 -13.84
CA CYS A 126 -16.87 3.05 -13.09
C CYS A 126 -17.03 3.71 -11.70
N ARG A 127 -18.20 3.65 -11.08
CA ARG A 127 -18.38 4.04 -9.68
C ARG A 127 -17.94 2.90 -8.79
N ILE A 128 -17.34 3.25 -7.67
CA ILE A 128 -16.94 2.27 -6.67
C ILE A 128 -18.17 1.89 -5.86
N VAL A 129 -18.60 0.64 -5.96
CA VAL A 129 -19.78 0.12 -5.27
C VAL A 129 -19.42 -0.71 -4.04
N ASP A 130 -18.23 -1.30 -4.02
CA ASP A 130 -17.76 -2.13 -2.92
C ASP A 130 -16.24 -2.37 -3.04
N TYR A 131 -15.64 -3.03 -2.07
CA TYR A 131 -14.27 -3.47 -2.12
C TYR A 131 -14.13 -4.96 -1.75
N CYS A 132 -13.06 -5.58 -2.21
CA CYS A 132 -12.72 -6.95 -1.89
C CYS A 132 -11.37 -6.99 -1.18
N LEU A 133 -11.39 -7.29 0.11
CA LEU A 133 -10.14 -7.62 0.80
C LEU A 133 -9.61 -8.94 0.25
N ARG A 134 -8.36 -8.96 -0.19
CA ARG A 134 -7.68 -10.19 -0.60
C ARG A 134 -7.70 -11.22 0.52
N MET A 135 -7.40 -10.77 1.72
CA MET A 135 -7.56 -11.50 2.99
C MET A 135 -7.36 -10.53 4.16
N LYS A 136 -7.84 -10.90 5.34
CA LYS A 136 -7.57 -10.17 6.58
C LYS A 136 -6.09 -10.29 6.94
N ASP A 137 -5.48 -9.19 7.44
CA ASP A 137 -4.06 -9.15 7.89
C ASP A 137 -3.08 -9.63 6.78
N GLN A 138 -3.37 -9.23 5.54
CA GLN A 138 -2.70 -9.74 4.34
C GLN A 138 -1.20 -9.51 4.34
N LYS A 139 -0.72 -8.38 4.88
CA LYS A 139 0.70 -8.03 4.93
C LYS A 139 1.46 -9.04 5.79
N ARG A 140 0.96 -9.35 6.98
CA ARG A 140 1.57 -10.37 7.87
C ARG A 140 1.58 -11.75 7.23
N PHE A 141 0.45 -12.18 6.67
CA PHE A 141 0.38 -13.52 6.06
C PHE A 141 1.26 -13.67 4.82
N ALA A 142 1.48 -12.59 4.06
CA ALA A 142 2.45 -12.61 2.97
C ALA A 142 3.88 -12.84 3.49
N VAL A 143 4.31 -12.08 4.50
CA VAL A 143 5.63 -12.27 5.14
C VAL A 143 5.77 -13.68 5.70
N LYS A 144 4.76 -14.18 6.42
CA LYS A 144 4.75 -15.54 6.95
C LYS A 144 4.97 -16.60 5.87
N ALA A 145 4.28 -16.49 4.74
CA ALA A 145 4.40 -17.43 3.63
C ALA A 145 5.83 -17.49 3.08
N PHE A 146 6.50 -16.35 2.92
CA PHE A 146 7.89 -16.32 2.46
C PHE A 146 8.86 -16.85 3.52
N ASN A 147 8.59 -16.62 4.81
CA ASN A 147 9.37 -17.24 5.89
C ASN A 147 9.27 -18.77 5.86
N GLU A 148 8.08 -19.32 5.57
CA GLU A 148 7.88 -20.76 5.38
C GLU A 148 8.64 -21.30 4.16
N LEU A 149 8.77 -20.50 3.09
CA LEU A 149 9.61 -20.78 1.93
C LEU A 149 11.12 -20.63 2.21
N LYS A 150 11.51 -20.34 3.48
CA LYS A 150 12.90 -20.22 3.94
C LYS A 150 13.64 -18.98 3.45
N TYR A 151 12.94 -17.96 2.98
CA TYR A 151 13.52 -16.64 2.79
C TYR A 151 13.86 -16.01 4.15
N HIS A 152 14.87 -15.15 4.16
CA HIS A 152 15.08 -14.21 5.26
C HIS A 152 14.36 -12.92 4.92
N SER A 153 13.39 -12.53 5.73
CA SER A 153 12.51 -11.40 5.42
C SER A 153 12.91 -10.11 6.15
N ILE A 154 12.91 -9.01 5.42
CA ILE A 154 12.93 -7.65 5.96
C ILE A 154 11.62 -6.99 5.59
N ALA A 155 10.96 -6.30 6.51
CA ALA A 155 9.74 -5.55 6.25
C ALA A 155 9.93 -4.08 6.63
N VAL A 156 9.41 -3.18 5.79
CA VAL A 156 9.45 -1.72 5.99
C VAL A 156 8.03 -1.18 5.91
N GLY A 157 7.62 -0.41 6.88
CA GLY A 157 6.32 0.24 6.96
C GLY A 157 6.39 1.51 7.79
N ASP A 158 5.35 2.35 7.76
CA ASP A 158 5.34 3.66 8.41
C ASP A 158 4.21 3.83 9.45
N SER A 159 3.23 2.95 9.46
CA SER A 159 1.98 3.15 10.18
C SER A 159 1.49 1.92 10.98
N TYR A 160 0.39 2.07 11.71
CA TYR A 160 -0.14 1.03 12.60
C TYR A 160 -0.56 -0.25 11.88
N ASN A 161 -1.06 -0.16 10.65
CA ASN A 161 -1.44 -1.31 9.85
C ASN A 161 -0.25 -2.18 9.42
N ASP A 162 0.99 -1.68 9.56
CA ASP A 162 2.21 -2.43 9.27
C ASP A 162 2.75 -3.21 10.47
N ILE A 163 2.31 -2.92 11.68
CA ILE A 163 2.89 -3.49 12.91
C ILE A 163 2.95 -5.02 12.85
N ASN A 164 1.87 -5.67 12.39
CA ASN A 164 1.85 -7.12 12.32
C ASN A 164 2.83 -7.67 11.26
N MET A 165 2.96 -6.99 10.13
CA MET A 165 3.95 -7.29 9.10
C MET A 165 5.37 -7.14 9.64
N LEU A 166 5.66 -6.02 10.30
CA LEU A 166 6.99 -5.73 10.88
C LEU A 166 7.38 -6.76 11.96
N LYS A 167 6.43 -7.18 12.80
CA LYS A 167 6.65 -8.21 13.85
C LYS A 167 6.83 -9.61 13.28
N GLU A 168 6.19 -9.95 12.15
CA GLU A 168 6.29 -11.26 11.51
C GLU A 168 7.60 -11.43 10.75
N ALA A 169 8.20 -10.34 10.25
CA ALA A 169 9.46 -10.36 9.53
C ALA A 169 10.64 -10.71 10.44
N ASN A 170 11.72 -11.27 9.86
CA ASN A 170 12.96 -11.47 10.61
C ASN A 170 13.56 -10.13 11.06
N GLN A 171 13.37 -9.06 10.27
CA GLN A 171 13.70 -7.69 10.64
C GLN A 171 12.57 -6.76 10.20
N GLY A 172 11.98 -6.03 11.15
CA GLY A 172 11.02 -4.97 10.90
C GLY A 172 11.69 -3.60 11.00
N ILE A 173 11.43 -2.72 10.05
CA ILE A 173 11.95 -1.35 9.99
C ILE A 173 10.77 -0.40 9.95
N LEU A 174 10.68 0.47 10.94
CA LEU A 174 9.70 1.54 10.97
C LEU A 174 10.29 2.78 10.29
N PHE A 175 9.64 3.24 9.21
CA PHE A 175 10.16 4.30 8.36
C PHE A 175 9.32 5.58 8.49
N ARG A 176 9.98 6.72 8.75
CA ARG A 176 9.37 8.07 8.79
C ARG A 176 8.06 8.19 9.59
N THR A 177 7.87 7.34 10.59
CA THR A 177 6.62 7.39 11.37
C THR A 177 6.49 8.74 12.07
N THR A 178 5.30 9.34 11.94
CA THR A 178 4.90 10.53 12.70
C THR A 178 4.18 10.15 13.99
N VAL A 179 3.91 8.88 14.19
CA VAL A 179 3.15 8.34 15.30
C VAL A 179 4.08 7.82 16.37
N LYS A 180 3.77 8.09 17.64
CA LYS A 180 4.36 7.37 18.78
C LYS A 180 3.77 5.94 18.78
N ILE A 181 4.44 5.03 18.11
CA ILE A 181 4.11 3.62 18.08
C ILE A 181 4.76 2.92 19.26
#